data_e517c41534209c76077bc6cb664fd827
#
_entry.id   e517c41534209c76077bc6cb664fd827
#
_cell.length_a   1.000
_cell.length_b   1.000
_cell.length_c   1.000
_cell.angle_alpha   90.00
_cell.angle_beta   90.00
_cell.angle_gamma   90.00
#
_symmetry.space_group_name_H-M   'P 1'
#
loop_
_entity.id
_entity.type
_entity.pdbx_description
1 polymer ?
#
loop_
_entity_poly.entity_id
_entity_poly.type
_entity_poly.pdbx_seq_one_letter_code
_entity_poly.pdbx_strand_id
1 'polypeptide(L)' 'KEALAKPYYEKLIEVYSTRNELNNSDKARLKESYLYLISYYARVVDDMTKAKECATKLLEIDPENETAKVVLGVK' A
#
# COMPACT_ATOMS: atom_id res chain seq x y z
N LYS A 1 -6.46 9.23 15.33
CA LYS A 1 -5.16 9.68 14.88
C LYS A 1 -4.72 8.94 13.65
N GLU A 2 -4.15 7.75 13.84
CA GLU A 2 -3.74 6.97 12.69
C GLU A 2 -4.94 6.58 11.84
N ALA A 3 -6.06 6.29 12.48
CA ALA A 3 -7.27 5.93 11.76
C ALA A 3 -7.79 7.08 10.91
N LEU A 4 -7.43 8.31 11.23
CA LEU A 4 -7.86 9.46 10.45
C LEU A 4 -7.11 9.54 9.11
N ALA A 5 -5.89 9.02 9.05
CA ALA A 5 -5.12 9.03 7.82
C ALA A 5 -5.52 7.90 6.88
N LYS A 6 -6.13 6.83 7.42
CA LYS A 6 -6.50 5.67 6.61
C LYS A 6 -7.44 6.03 5.46
N PRO A 7 -8.55 6.78 5.69
CA PRO A 7 -9.42 7.15 4.57
C PRO A 7 -8.72 8.00 3.52
N TYR A 8 -7.80 8.85 3.95
CA TYR A 8 -7.04 9.68 3.03
C TYR A 8 -6.23 8.82 2.06
N TYR A 9 -5.51 7.85 2.60
CA TYR A 9 -4.67 6.98 1.77
C TYR A 9 -5.50 6.05 0.90
N GLU A 10 -6.63 5.57 1.42
CA GLU A 10 -7.52 4.75 0.61
C GLU A 10 -8.08 5.53 -0.56
N LYS A 11 -8.40 6.81 -0.34
CA LYS A 11 -8.89 7.66 -1.41
C LYS A 11 -7.82 7.92 -2.46
N LEU A 12 -6.58 8.12 -2.04
CA LEU A 12 -5.48 8.30 -2.97
C LEU A 12 -5.33 7.07 -3.87
N ILE A 13 -5.39 5.90 -3.27
CA ILE A 13 -5.27 4.66 -4.03
C ILE A 13 -6.41 4.55 -5.04
N GLU A 14 -7.62 4.85 -4.61
CA GLU A 14 -8.79 4.79 -5.50
C GLU A 14 -8.60 5.71 -6.70
N VAL A 15 -8.19 6.96 -6.44
CA VAL A 15 -8.01 7.95 -7.50
C VAL A 15 -6.93 7.50 -8.47
N TYR A 16 -5.78 7.09 -7.96
CA TYR A 16 -4.67 6.71 -8.83
C TYR A 16 -4.91 5.39 -9.55
N SER A 17 -5.69 4.50 -8.96
CA SER A 17 -5.97 3.21 -9.60
C SER A 17 -6.81 3.35 -10.87
N THR A 18 -7.52 4.46 -11.02
CA THR A 18 -8.33 4.67 -12.22
C THR A 18 -7.55 5.31 -13.36
N ARG A 19 -6.30 5.66 -13.13
CA ARG A 19 -5.48 6.29 -14.17
C ARG A 19 -4.78 5.24 -15.02
N ASN A 20 -4.72 5.51 -16.33
CA ASN A 20 -4.05 4.60 -17.25
C ASN A 20 -2.54 4.67 -17.12
N GLU A 21 -2.02 5.86 -16.84
CA GLU A 21 -0.58 6.06 -16.69
C GLU A 21 -0.29 6.81 -15.41
N LEU A 22 0.78 6.40 -14.75
CA LEU A 22 1.22 7.05 -13.53
C LEU A 22 2.64 7.56 -13.73
N ASN A 23 2.87 8.83 -13.40
CA ASN A 23 4.24 9.35 -13.41
C ASN A 23 4.95 8.93 -12.13
N ASN A 24 6.23 9.29 -12.00
CA ASN A 24 7.02 8.89 -10.85
C ASN A 24 6.46 9.43 -9.53
N SER A 25 5.93 10.65 -9.56
CA SER A 25 5.33 11.24 -8.37
C SER A 25 4.08 10.48 -7.94
N ASP A 26 3.24 10.10 -8.91
CA ASP A 26 2.04 9.33 -8.60
C ASP A 26 2.40 7.98 -7.99
N LYS A 27 3.41 7.31 -8.56
CA LYS A 27 3.83 6.02 -8.03
C LYS A 27 4.40 6.14 -6.62
N ALA A 28 5.12 7.23 -6.36
CA ALA A 28 5.67 7.45 -5.02
C ALA A 28 4.55 7.63 -4.00
N ARG A 29 3.50 8.35 -4.36
CA ARG A 29 2.37 8.55 -3.46
C ARG A 29 1.60 7.25 -3.24
N LEU A 30 1.40 6.47 -4.28
CA LEU A 30 0.75 5.16 -4.13
C LEU A 30 1.58 4.24 -3.24
N LYS A 31 2.90 4.24 -3.44
CA LYS A 31 3.78 3.42 -2.63
C LYS A 31 3.65 3.80 -1.15
N GLU A 32 3.68 5.09 -0.87
CA GLU A 32 3.52 5.56 0.50
C GLU A 32 2.18 5.12 1.08
N SER A 33 1.11 5.25 0.29
CA SER A 33 -0.22 4.88 0.74
C SER A 33 -0.30 3.40 1.09
N TYR A 34 0.23 2.55 0.22
CA TYR A 34 0.23 1.11 0.49
C TYR A 34 1.08 0.76 1.70
N LEU A 35 2.24 1.40 1.85
CA LEU A 35 3.08 1.16 3.02
C LEU A 35 2.36 1.53 4.31
N TYR A 36 1.66 2.65 4.31
CA TYR A 36 0.88 3.04 5.46
C TYR A 36 -0.19 2.01 5.79
N LEU A 37 -0.95 1.59 4.76
CA LEU A 37 -2.02 0.62 4.98
C LEU A 37 -1.50 -0.74 5.41
N ILE A 38 -0.36 -1.16 4.87
CA ILE A 38 0.26 -2.42 5.31
C ILE A 38 0.55 -2.36 6.80
N SER A 39 1.17 -1.28 7.26
CA SER A 39 1.46 -1.11 8.68
C SER A 39 0.18 -1.07 9.51
N TYR A 40 -0.82 -0.35 9.01
CA TYR A 40 -2.07 -0.22 9.72
C TYR A 40 -2.74 -1.60 9.91
N TYR A 41 -2.88 -2.34 8.81
CA TYR A 41 -3.54 -3.64 8.89
C TYR A 41 -2.72 -4.66 9.67
N ALA A 42 -1.40 -4.59 9.56
CA ALA A 42 -0.56 -5.58 10.23
C ALA A 42 -0.41 -5.31 11.73
N ARG A 43 -0.40 -4.03 12.13
CA ARG A 43 -0.08 -3.68 13.51
C ARG A 43 -1.24 -3.16 14.31
N VAL A 44 -2.13 -2.41 13.69
CA VAL A 44 -3.23 -1.79 14.42
C VAL A 44 -4.46 -2.69 14.43
N VAL A 45 -4.83 -3.20 13.27
CA VAL A 45 -6.03 -4.03 13.13
C VAL A 45 -5.72 -5.53 13.26
N ASP A 46 -4.47 -5.89 13.02
CA ASP A 46 -4.03 -7.29 13.04
C ASP A 46 -4.76 -8.11 11.97
N ASP A 47 -4.89 -7.52 10.78
CA ASP A 47 -5.54 -8.18 9.65
C ASP A 47 -4.49 -8.42 8.56
N MET A 48 -3.79 -9.54 8.68
CA MET A 48 -2.72 -9.87 7.74
C MET A 48 -3.23 -10.14 6.34
N THR A 49 -4.48 -10.56 6.20
CA THR A 49 -5.05 -10.79 4.88
C THR A 49 -5.07 -9.49 4.08
N LYS A 50 -5.55 -8.42 4.69
CA LYS A 50 -5.59 -7.12 4.03
C LYS A 50 -4.20 -6.53 3.85
N ALA A 51 -3.31 -6.76 4.82
CA ALA A 51 -1.94 -6.31 4.70
C ALA A 51 -1.27 -6.97 3.49
N LYS A 52 -1.51 -8.26 3.29
CA LYS A 52 -0.95 -8.98 2.15
C LYS A 52 -1.55 -8.51 0.83
N GLU A 53 -2.83 -8.18 0.81
CA GLU A 53 -3.45 -7.63 -0.39
C GLU A 53 -2.78 -6.32 -0.79
N CYS A 54 -2.55 -5.45 0.19
CA CYS A 54 -1.87 -4.18 -0.08
C CYS A 54 -0.44 -4.42 -0.55
N ALA A 55 0.25 -5.41 0.05
CA ALA A 55 1.62 -5.72 -0.34
C ALA A 55 1.67 -6.23 -1.78
N THR A 56 0.70 -7.06 -2.19
CA THR A 56 0.64 -7.54 -3.56
C THR A 56 0.48 -6.38 -4.54
N LYS A 57 -0.40 -5.45 -4.23
CA LYS A 57 -0.60 -4.30 -5.09
C LYS A 57 0.62 -3.39 -5.11
N LEU A 58 1.31 -3.26 -3.97
CA LEU A 58 2.52 -2.47 -3.91
C LEU A 58 3.60 -3.06 -4.83
N LEU A 59 3.71 -4.37 -4.89
CA LEU A 59 4.68 -5.01 -5.76
C LEU A 59 4.37 -4.79 -7.25
N GLU A 60 3.14 -4.48 -7.59
CA GLU A 60 2.79 -4.16 -8.97
C GLU A 60 3.43 -2.84 -9.42
N ILE A 61 3.64 -1.91 -8.48
CA ILE A 61 4.27 -0.63 -8.81
C ILE A 61 5.73 -0.56 -8.37
N ASP A 62 6.12 -1.41 -7.43
CA ASP A 62 7.50 -1.44 -6.93
C ASP A 62 7.89 -2.89 -6.64
N PRO A 63 8.25 -3.67 -7.67
CA PRO A 63 8.53 -5.10 -7.48
C PRO A 63 9.68 -5.40 -6.52
N GLU A 64 10.53 -4.43 -6.27
CA GLU A 64 11.69 -4.63 -5.38
C GLU A 64 11.41 -4.16 -3.96
N ASN A 65 10.18 -3.81 -3.64
CA ASN A 65 9.87 -3.27 -2.32
C ASN A 65 10.10 -4.32 -1.23
N GLU A 66 11.00 -4.02 -0.31
CA GLU A 66 11.37 -4.95 0.75
C GLU A 66 10.22 -5.18 1.73
N THR A 67 9.50 -4.11 2.07
CA THR A 67 8.40 -4.22 3.02
C THR A 67 7.32 -5.16 2.49
N ALA A 68 6.97 -5.00 1.22
CA ALA A 68 5.95 -5.85 0.61
C ALA A 68 6.41 -7.30 0.57
N LYS A 69 7.67 -7.53 0.24
CA LYS A 69 8.20 -8.89 0.20
C LYS A 69 8.18 -9.54 1.57
N VAL A 70 8.55 -8.77 2.61
CA VAL A 70 8.52 -9.29 3.97
C VAL A 70 7.11 -9.66 4.39
N VAL A 71 6.15 -8.81 4.11
CA VAL A 71 4.75 -9.05 4.47
C VAL A 71 4.21 -10.30 3.78
N LEU A 72 4.58 -10.48 2.52
CA LEU A 72 4.12 -11.65 1.75
C LEU A 72 4.93 -12.91 2.05
N GLY A 73 6.03 -12.79 2.76
CA GLY A 73 6.87 -13.93 3.06
C GLY A 73 7.75 -14.35 1.90
N VAL A 74 7.94 -13.49 0.93
CA VAL A 74 8.81 -13.77 -0.21
C VAL A 74 10.25 -13.56 0.20
N LYS A 75 11.12 -14.46 -0.19
CA LYS A 75 12.54 -14.36 0.15
C LYS A 75 13.38 -13.89 -1.02
#